data_55f7b6c5925ec60e8a390d14da2847b2
#
_entry.id   55f7b6c5925ec60e8a390d14da2847b2
#
_cell.length_a   1.000
_cell.length_b   1.000
_cell.length_c   1.000
_cell.angle_alpha   90.00
_cell.angle_beta   90.00
_cell.angle_gamma   90.00
#
_symmetry.space_group_name_H-M   'P 1'
#
loop_
_entity.id
_entity.type
_entity.pdbx_description
1 polymer ?
#
loop_
_entity_poly.entity_id
_entity_poly.type
_entity_poly.pdbx_seq_one_letter_code
_entity_poly.pdbx_strand_id
1 'polypeptide(L)'
;MNTTPATSRLRLGALAAAVAVAGCVTSSAPAPEPPRPAGSLLIVGGGPIPDRILERFVALAGGRGRARIVLYPMASEDADAGLEMAEDLRKLGAEAERIVLNREQADTEAAARRLDGVTGIWFGGGDQAKLTAAIGHTRVEAAIHQRYAQGAVVGGTSAGAAVMSTPMITGDERKPGGSRPPAKDSSDAFMTIARDNVVTTDGFALLPGVIVDQHHVRRRRNNRLLSVVLEHPELVGIGIDESTALEVGPDGPWRVLGESVAVVYDARQAKITPASAAPLGATGVRIAVLPAGSTYELKTGVATLP
;
A
#
# COMPACT_ATOMS: atom_id res chain seq x y z
N MET A 1 -61.64 45.39 -67.48
CA MET A 1 -62.35 45.65 -66.22
C MET A 1 -61.92 44.58 -65.21
N ASN A 2 -61.04 44.90 -64.35
CA ASN A 2 -60.94 44.41 -62.96
C ASN A 2 -59.58 44.78 -62.37
N THR A 3 -59.64 45.68 -61.51
CA THR A 3 -58.55 46.24 -60.78
C THR A 3 -58.24 45.36 -59.61
N THR A 4 -56.95 44.99 -59.36
CA THR A 4 -56.48 44.29 -58.18
C THR A 4 -55.63 45.26 -57.37
N PRO A 5 -55.84 45.40 -56.03
CA PRO A 5 -55.07 46.29 -55.24
C PRO A 5 -53.80 45.58 -54.67
N ALA A 6 -52.68 46.31 -54.59
CA ALA A 6 -51.40 45.92 -54.07
C ALA A 6 -51.43 45.86 -52.53
N THR A 7 -51.00 44.76 -51.94
CA THR A 7 -50.79 44.60 -50.52
C THR A 7 -49.30 44.79 -50.18
N SER A 8 -49.01 45.89 -49.48
CA SER A 8 -47.73 46.20 -48.90
C SER A 8 -47.40 45.22 -47.73
N ARG A 9 -46.27 44.48 -47.79
CA ARG A 9 -45.79 43.65 -46.71
C ARG A 9 -44.69 44.42 -45.96
N LEU A 10 -45.04 44.80 -44.73
CA LEU A 10 -44.08 45.32 -43.77
C LEU A 10 -43.15 44.16 -43.32
N ARG A 11 -41.82 44.35 -43.50
CA ARG A 11 -40.81 43.43 -42.94
C ARG A 11 -40.45 43.94 -41.57
N LEU A 12 -40.81 43.15 -40.53
CA LEU A 12 -40.33 43.31 -39.17
C LEU A 12 -38.95 42.67 -39.10
N GLY A 13 -37.90 43.46 -38.87
CA GLY A 13 -36.55 42.98 -38.58
C GLY A 13 -36.45 42.60 -37.12
N ALA A 14 -36.23 41.31 -36.86
CA ALA A 14 -35.91 40.83 -35.50
C ALA A 14 -34.40 41.02 -35.22
N LEU A 15 -34.10 41.88 -34.30
CA LEU A 15 -32.73 42.07 -33.76
C LEU A 15 -32.47 40.98 -32.73
N ALA A 16 -31.65 39.98 -33.04
CA ALA A 16 -31.21 38.97 -32.10
C ALA A 16 -30.00 39.51 -31.31
N ALA A 17 -30.20 39.84 -30.03
CA ALA A 17 -29.13 40.17 -29.11
C ALA A 17 -28.46 38.89 -28.62
N ALA A 18 -27.21 38.65 -29.06
CA ALA A 18 -26.36 37.58 -28.50
C ALA A 18 -25.80 37.97 -27.13
N VAL A 19 -26.30 37.38 -26.08
CA VAL A 19 -25.70 37.52 -24.73
C VAL A 19 -24.53 36.54 -24.64
N ALA A 20 -23.31 37.05 -24.70
CA ALA A 20 -22.11 36.27 -24.40
C ALA A 20 -21.97 36.08 -22.88
N VAL A 21 -22.30 34.88 -22.38
CA VAL A 21 -21.99 34.50 -20.99
C VAL A 21 -20.52 34.08 -20.95
N ALA A 22 -19.66 35.01 -20.48
CA ALA A 22 -18.27 34.67 -20.15
C ALA A 22 -18.27 33.83 -18.86
N GLY A 23 -18.21 32.51 -19.01
CA GLY A 23 -17.99 31.61 -17.88
C GLY A 23 -16.54 31.75 -17.39
N CYS A 24 -16.35 32.39 -16.22
CA CYS A 24 -15.08 32.30 -15.50
C CYS A 24 -14.88 30.85 -15.05
N VAL A 25 -14.05 30.10 -15.78
CA VAL A 25 -13.51 28.83 -15.31
C VAL A 25 -12.46 29.17 -14.24
N THR A 26 -12.87 29.14 -12.98
CA THR A 26 -11.92 29.20 -11.86
C THR A 26 -11.18 27.88 -11.84
N SER A 27 -9.97 27.85 -12.39
CA SER A 27 -9.01 26.78 -12.18
C SER A 27 -8.65 26.76 -10.69
N SER A 28 -9.29 25.88 -9.90
CA SER A 28 -8.85 25.62 -8.54
C SER A 28 -7.47 24.97 -8.61
N ALA A 29 -6.47 25.60 -8.03
CA ALA A 29 -5.17 24.98 -7.82
C ALA A 29 -5.36 23.64 -7.07
N PRO A 30 -4.65 22.57 -7.44
CA PRO A 30 -4.71 21.30 -6.70
C PRO A 30 -4.39 21.57 -5.24
N ALA A 31 -5.14 20.92 -4.34
CA ALA A 31 -4.90 21.01 -2.91
C ALA A 31 -3.43 20.64 -2.63
N PRO A 32 -2.75 21.33 -1.70
CA PRO A 32 -1.38 20.98 -1.35
C PRO A 32 -1.30 19.52 -0.91
N GLU A 33 -0.35 18.77 -1.47
CA GLU A 33 -0.08 17.39 -1.02
C GLU A 33 0.17 17.42 0.51
N PRO A 34 -0.39 16.47 1.26
CA PRO A 34 -0.10 16.37 2.69
C PRO A 34 1.41 16.21 2.89
N PRO A 35 1.98 16.80 3.95
CA PRO A 35 3.41 16.69 4.23
C PRO A 35 3.80 15.22 4.34
N ARG A 36 4.92 14.84 3.71
CA ARG A 36 5.45 13.48 3.79
C ARG A 36 5.87 13.18 5.22
N PRO A 37 5.67 11.94 5.70
CA PRO A 37 6.18 11.52 6.99
C PRO A 37 7.70 11.68 7.04
N ALA A 38 8.25 12.11 8.17
CA ALA A 38 9.70 12.18 8.37
C ALA A 38 10.33 10.80 8.64
N GLY A 39 9.51 9.78 8.90
CA GLY A 39 9.93 8.41 9.14
C GLY A 39 10.22 7.61 7.88
N SER A 40 10.67 6.39 8.08
CA SER A 40 10.96 5.44 7.00
C SER A 40 10.11 4.18 7.15
N LEU A 41 9.89 3.46 6.04
CA LEU A 41 9.33 2.11 6.08
C LEU A 41 10.42 1.10 5.71
N LEU A 42 10.39 -0.08 6.35
CA LEU A 42 11.20 -1.23 5.97
C LEU A 42 10.27 -2.44 5.82
N ILE A 43 9.86 -2.72 4.60
CA ILE A 43 8.79 -3.65 4.25
C ILE A 43 9.42 -4.95 3.78
N VAL A 44 9.31 -6.02 4.58
CA VAL A 44 9.98 -7.30 4.32
C VAL A 44 8.98 -8.31 3.75
N GLY A 45 9.33 -8.93 2.62
CA GLY A 45 8.45 -9.86 1.91
C GLY A 45 8.19 -11.19 2.63
N GLY A 46 8.86 -11.46 3.74
CA GLY A 46 8.70 -12.69 4.52
C GLY A 46 9.89 -13.63 4.41
N GLY A 47 9.70 -14.88 4.89
CA GLY A 47 10.78 -15.86 4.98
C GLY A 47 11.83 -15.51 6.03
N PRO A 48 13.01 -16.14 6.02
CA PRO A 48 14.12 -15.75 6.86
C PRO A 48 14.53 -14.30 6.60
N ILE A 49 14.81 -13.55 7.65
CA ILE A 49 15.21 -12.14 7.53
C ILE A 49 16.74 -12.07 7.66
N PRO A 50 17.48 -11.72 6.60
CA PRO A 50 18.93 -11.55 6.68
C PRO A 50 19.34 -10.49 7.71
N ASP A 51 20.43 -10.73 8.45
CA ASP A 51 20.94 -9.84 9.52
C ASP A 51 21.07 -8.39 9.04
N ARG A 52 21.56 -8.17 7.83
CA ARG A 52 21.69 -6.84 7.23
C ARG A 52 20.38 -6.04 7.15
N ILE A 53 19.24 -6.73 7.06
CA ILE A 53 17.92 -6.08 7.07
C ILE A 53 17.58 -5.62 8.49
N LEU A 54 17.82 -6.47 9.50
CA LEU A 54 17.62 -6.11 10.90
C LEU A 54 18.59 -5.01 11.36
N GLU A 55 19.86 -5.10 10.97
CA GLU A 55 20.85 -4.04 11.19
C GLU A 55 20.39 -2.71 10.59
N ARG A 56 19.85 -2.75 9.35
CA ARG A 56 19.32 -1.56 8.71
C ARG A 56 18.12 -0.99 9.47
N PHE A 57 17.21 -1.84 9.94
CA PHE A 57 16.07 -1.42 10.75
C PHE A 57 16.52 -0.72 12.04
N VAL A 58 17.47 -1.32 12.77
CA VAL A 58 18.04 -0.71 13.98
C VAL A 58 18.74 0.61 13.66
N ALA A 59 19.47 0.69 12.54
CA ALA A 59 20.13 1.93 12.11
C ALA A 59 19.11 3.05 11.84
N LEU A 60 18.01 2.74 11.14
CA LEU A 60 16.90 3.67 10.88
C LEU A 60 16.18 4.09 12.18
N ALA A 61 16.10 3.19 13.16
CA ALA A 61 15.52 3.48 14.47
C ALA A 61 16.44 4.34 15.40
N GLY A 62 17.56 4.85 14.89
CA GLY A 62 18.49 5.70 15.65
C GLY A 62 19.82 5.04 15.96
N GLY A 63 19.99 3.75 15.66
CA GLY A 63 21.22 2.98 15.83
C GLY A 63 21.41 2.41 17.24
N ARG A 64 22.49 1.66 17.38
CA ARG A 64 22.87 0.98 18.62
C ARG A 64 22.84 1.92 19.84
N GLY A 65 22.21 1.50 20.92
CA GLY A 65 22.08 2.24 22.18
C GLY A 65 21.07 3.39 22.16
N ARG A 66 20.44 3.68 21.01
CA ARG A 66 19.41 4.71 20.88
C ARG A 66 18.09 4.21 20.29
N ALA A 67 18.12 3.09 19.57
CA ALA A 67 16.93 2.49 18.99
C ALA A 67 16.02 1.97 20.11
N ARG A 68 14.76 2.45 20.13
CA ARG A 68 13.70 2.02 21.04
C ARG A 68 12.58 1.43 20.19
N ILE A 69 12.44 0.12 20.22
CA ILE A 69 11.63 -0.63 19.27
C ILE A 69 10.48 -1.34 19.99
N VAL A 70 9.28 -1.22 19.44
CA VAL A 70 8.10 -1.97 19.86
C VAL A 70 7.73 -2.98 18.76
N LEU A 71 7.45 -4.23 19.18
CA LEU A 71 7.02 -5.31 18.29
C LEU A 71 5.56 -5.68 18.56
N TYR A 72 4.77 -5.75 17.51
CA TYR A 72 3.38 -6.19 17.51
C TYR A 72 3.25 -7.54 16.78
N PRO A 73 3.21 -8.68 17.51
CA PRO A 73 3.22 -10.02 16.91
C PRO A 73 1.81 -10.59 16.63
N MET A 74 0.72 -9.83 16.82
CA MET A 74 -0.65 -10.35 16.85
C MET A 74 -1.14 -10.95 15.52
N ALA A 75 -0.35 -10.88 14.45
CA ALA A 75 -0.62 -11.65 13.24
C ALA A 75 -0.49 -13.17 13.47
N SER A 76 0.34 -13.59 14.41
CA SER A 76 0.55 -15.01 14.75
C SER A 76 -0.41 -15.49 15.87
N GLU A 77 -0.73 -16.77 15.83
CA GLU A 77 -1.41 -17.48 16.93
C GLU A 77 -0.42 -18.04 17.97
N ASP A 78 0.86 -18.08 17.60
CA ASP A 78 1.90 -18.55 18.51
C ASP A 78 2.11 -17.54 19.65
N ALA A 79 1.98 -18.03 20.87
CA ALA A 79 2.16 -17.22 22.08
C ALA A 79 3.57 -16.62 22.19
N ASP A 80 4.56 -17.29 21.62
CA ASP A 80 5.96 -16.88 21.64
C ASP A 80 6.38 -16.05 20.41
N ALA A 81 5.45 -15.80 19.47
CA ALA A 81 5.73 -15.01 18.29
C ALA A 81 6.36 -13.67 18.64
N GLY A 82 7.43 -13.33 17.96
CA GLY A 82 8.17 -12.07 18.15
C GLY A 82 9.18 -12.08 19.30
N LEU A 83 9.29 -13.13 20.12
CA LEU A 83 10.32 -13.21 21.17
C LEU A 83 11.73 -13.28 20.57
N GLU A 84 11.94 -14.17 19.61
CA GLU A 84 13.22 -14.31 18.90
C GLU A 84 13.61 -12.98 18.22
N MET A 85 12.69 -12.37 17.48
CA MET A 85 12.93 -11.06 16.84
C MET A 85 13.31 -9.98 17.86
N ALA A 86 12.63 -9.92 19.01
CA ALA A 86 12.97 -8.97 20.06
C ALA A 86 14.37 -9.21 20.62
N GLU A 87 14.78 -10.47 20.75
CA GLU A 87 16.11 -10.85 21.20
C GLU A 87 17.18 -10.47 20.17
N ASP A 88 16.95 -10.71 18.88
CA ASP A 88 17.88 -10.36 17.83
C ASP A 88 18.08 -8.84 17.73
N LEU A 89 17.01 -8.07 17.85
CA LEU A 89 17.11 -6.61 17.91
C LEU A 89 17.90 -6.13 19.13
N ARG A 90 17.76 -6.79 20.29
CA ARG A 90 18.57 -6.50 21.48
C ARG A 90 20.05 -6.84 21.29
N LYS A 91 20.38 -7.96 20.63
CA LYS A 91 21.77 -8.32 20.25
C LYS A 91 22.40 -7.24 19.38
N LEU A 92 21.61 -6.62 18.49
CA LEU A 92 22.02 -5.47 17.68
C LEU A 92 22.11 -4.16 18.47
N GLY A 93 21.77 -4.18 19.77
CA GLY A 93 21.91 -3.05 20.69
C GLY A 93 20.72 -2.11 20.72
N ALA A 94 19.54 -2.54 20.31
CA ALA A 94 18.29 -1.82 20.50
C ALA A 94 17.66 -2.16 21.87
N GLU A 95 16.89 -1.22 22.42
CA GLU A 95 15.83 -1.54 23.38
C GLU A 95 14.64 -2.07 22.60
N ALA A 96 14.24 -3.33 22.83
CA ALA A 96 13.15 -3.94 22.09
C ALA A 96 12.11 -4.52 23.05
N GLU A 97 10.86 -4.13 22.89
CA GLU A 97 9.72 -4.56 23.69
C GLU A 97 8.67 -5.22 22.80
N ARG A 98 8.23 -6.42 23.18
CA ARG A 98 7.12 -7.12 22.55
C ARG A 98 5.82 -6.75 23.26
N ILE A 99 4.84 -6.27 22.50
CA ILE A 99 3.53 -5.86 23.02
C ILE A 99 2.44 -6.68 22.33
N VAL A 100 1.63 -7.38 23.12
CA VAL A 100 0.43 -8.09 22.65
C VAL A 100 -0.79 -7.35 23.17
N LEU A 101 -1.70 -6.99 22.29
CA LEU A 101 -2.92 -6.25 22.61
C LEU A 101 -4.12 -6.90 21.91
N ASN A 102 -5.24 -6.91 22.58
CA ASN A 102 -6.53 -7.03 21.92
C ASN A 102 -7.06 -5.64 21.53
N ARG A 103 -8.18 -5.58 20.82
CA ARG A 103 -8.75 -4.33 20.34
C ARG A 103 -9.10 -3.35 21.47
N GLU A 104 -9.70 -3.83 22.56
CA GLU A 104 -10.08 -2.99 23.69
C GLU A 104 -8.84 -2.37 24.34
N GLN A 105 -7.77 -3.14 24.51
CA GLN A 105 -6.51 -2.66 25.05
C GLN A 105 -5.84 -1.67 24.09
N ALA A 106 -5.85 -1.94 22.77
CA ALA A 106 -5.26 -1.06 21.76
C ALA A 106 -5.97 0.30 21.66
N ASP A 107 -7.24 0.38 22.03
CA ASP A 107 -8.00 1.65 22.02
C ASP A 107 -7.91 2.45 23.32
N THR A 108 -6.95 2.13 24.17
CA THR A 108 -6.69 2.89 25.42
C THR A 108 -5.57 3.92 25.23
N GLU A 109 -5.67 5.03 25.94
CA GLU A 109 -4.61 6.05 25.98
C GLU A 109 -3.32 5.49 26.63
N ALA A 110 -3.45 4.60 27.58
CA ALA A 110 -2.31 3.95 28.24
C ALA A 110 -1.50 3.11 27.23
N ALA A 111 -2.16 2.36 26.34
CA ALA A 111 -1.48 1.61 25.29
C ALA A 111 -0.84 2.54 24.24
N ALA A 112 -1.51 3.60 23.84
CA ALA A 112 -0.96 4.59 22.90
C ALA A 112 0.29 5.27 23.46
N ARG A 113 0.29 5.65 24.74
CA ARG A 113 1.45 6.26 25.41
C ARG A 113 2.67 5.34 25.52
N ARG A 114 2.52 4.03 25.39
CA ARG A 114 3.69 3.12 25.29
C ARG A 114 4.54 3.39 24.06
N LEU A 115 4.02 4.10 23.07
CA LEU A 115 4.77 4.55 21.90
C LEU A 115 5.49 5.88 22.09
N ASP A 116 5.37 6.53 23.25
CA ASP A 116 6.09 7.78 23.54
C ASP A 116 7.60 7.55 23.51
N GLY A 117 8.29 8.28 22.64
CA GLY A 117 9.73 8.15 22.46
C GLY A 117 10.20 6.87 21.74
N VAL A 118 9.30 6.03 21.26
CA VAL A 118 9.61 4.88 20.40
C VAL A 118 10.14 5.38 19.05
N THR A 119 11.22 4.77 18.58
CA THR A 119 11.91 5.15 17.34
C THR A 119 11.77 4.09 16.24
N GLY A 120 11.30 2.89 16.58
CA GLY A 120 11.03 1.82 15.65
C GLY A 120 9.81 1.01 16.04
N ILE A 121 8.98 0.65 15.07
CA ILE A 121 7.78 -0.17 15.26
C ILE A 121 7.85 -1.33 14.29
N TRP A 122 7.64 -2.56 14.77
CA TRP A 122 7.74 -3.76 13.96
C TRP A 122 6.45 -4.60 14.03
N PHE A 123 5.91 -4.94 12.86
CA PHE A 123 4.78 -5.85 12.74
C PHE A 123 5.25 -7.26 12.36
N GLY A 124 4.80 -8.26 13.12
CA GLY A 124 5.12 -9.67 12.88
C GLY A 124 4.40 -10.28 11.68
N GLY A 125 4.87 -11.46 11.29
CA GLY A 125 4.23 -12.30 10.27
C GLY A 125 3.07 -13.14 10.82
N GLY A 126 2.25 -13.70 9.91
CA GLY A 126 1.08 -14.52 10.20
C GLY A 126 -0.13 -14.12 9.36
N ASP A 127 -1.25 -13.84 9.97
CA ASP A 127 -2.48 -13.34 9.33
C ASP A 127 -2.64 -11.84 9.55
N GLN A 128 -2.59 -11.06 8.48
CA GLN A 128 -2.71 -9.61 8.51
C GLN A 128 -4.09 -9.14 9.01
N ALA A 129 -5.13 -9.92 8.81
CA ALA A 129 -6.46 -9.57 9.31
C ALA A 129 -6.51 -9.53 10.84
N LYS A 130 -5.69 -10.32 11.54
CA LYS A 130 -5.56 -10.28 13.00
C LYS A 130 -4.88 -8.99 13.48
N LEU A 131 -3.87 -8.50 12.77
CA LEU A 131 -3.25 -7.21 13.08
C LEU A 131 -4.25 -6.07 12.92
N THR A 132 -4.96 -5.99 11.80
CA THR A 132 -5.96 -4.94 11.58
C THR A 132 -7.14 -5.05 12.53
N ALA A 133 -7.58 -6.28 12.88
CA ALA A 133 -8.62 -6.48 13.89
C ALA A 133 -8.20 -6.01 15.28
N ALA A 134 -6.93 -6.20 15.66
CA ALA A 134 -6.42 -5.82 16.97
C ALA A 134 -6.11 -4.30 17.07
N ILE A 135 -5.47 -3.72 16.06
CA ILE A 135 -4.92 -2.36 16.12
C ILE A 135 -5.71 -1.37 15.25
N GLY A 136 -6.29 -1.80 14.13
CA GLY A 136 -6.93 -0.93 13.14
C GLY A 136 -7.98 0.00 13.74
N HIS A 137 -7.94 1.29 13.41
CA HIS A 137 -8.84 2.34 13.88
C HIS A 137 -8.86 2.50 15.41
N THR A 138 -7.73 2.25 16.07
CA THR A 138 -7.55 2.44 17.50
C THR A 138 -6.60 3.59 17.82
N ARG A 139 -6.50 3.94 19.09
CA ARG A 139 -5.54 4.95 19.59
C ARG A 139 -4.08 4.52 19.36
N VAL A 140 -3.79 3.22 19.38
CA VAL A 140 -2.46 2.68 19.06
C VAL A 140 -2.12 2.91 17.59
N GLU A 141 -3.04 2.66 16.65
CA GLU A 141 -2.79 2.98 15.24
C GLU A 141 -2.53 4.48 15.03
N ALA A 142 -3.35 5.33 15.63
CA ALA A 142 -3.12 6.78 15.57
C ALA A 142 -1.74 7.18 16.12
N ALA A 143 -1.29 6.57 17.22
CA ALA A 143 0.04 6.79 17.78
C ALA A 143 1.16 6.27 16.87
N ILE A 144 0.96 5.15 16.17
CA ILE A 144 1.88 4.63 15.15
C ILE A 144 2.06 5.65 14.03
N HIS A 145 0.96 6.17 13.47
CA HIS A 145 1.01 7.21 12.45
C HIS A 145 1.72 8.47 12.93
N GLN A 146 1.44 8.89 14.16
CA GLN A 146 2.11 10.04 14.77
C GLN A 146 3.62 9.81 14.89
N ARG A 147 4.06 8.65 15.37
CA ARG A 147 5.48 8.30 15.48
C ARG A 147 6.16 8.25 14.12
N TYR A 148 5.50 7.65 13.13
CA TYR A 148 5.97 7.62 11.74
C TYR A 148 6.12 9.04 11.16
N ALA A 149 5.13 9.89 11.35
CA ALA A 149 5.21 11.29 10.92
C ALA A 149 6.35 12.07 11.61
N GLN A 150 6.72 11.70 12.84
CA GLN A 150 7.78 12.32 13.63
C GLN A 150 9.18 11.70 13.40
N GLY A 151 9.33 10.74 12.50
CA GLY A 151 10.62 10.21 12.11
C GLY A 151 10.92 8.78 12.58
N ALA A 152 9.98 8.09 13.24
CA ALA A 152 10.18 6.69 13.57
C ALA A 152 10.18 5.82 12.31
N VAL A 153 10.96 4.72 12.33
CA VAL A 153 10.86 3.70 11.31
C VAL A 153 9.73 2.73 11.62
N VAL A 154 8.92 2.39 10.62
CA VAL A 154 7.95 1.30 10.73
C VAL A 154 8.39 0.16 9.83
N GLY A 155 8.57 -1.01 10.40
CA GLY A 155 8.95 -2.23 9.69
C GLY A 155 7.91 -3.33 9.89
N GLY A 156 7.99 -4.35 9.04
CA GLY A 156 7.17 -5.54 9.20
C GLY A 156 7.47 -6.58 8.15
N THR A 157 7.17 -7.82 8.50
CA THR A 157 7.43 -8.98 7.64
C THR A 157 6.15 -9.71 7.29
N SER A 158 6.03 -10.21 6.05
CA SER A 158 4.89 -11.02 5.60
C SER A 158 3.55 -10.30 5.85
N ALA A 159 2.71 -10.78 6.79
CA ALA A 159 1.49 -10.09 7.21
C ALA A 159 1.76 -8.64 7.65
N GLY A 160 2.86 -8.40 8.37
CA GLY A 160 3.30 -7.07 8.78
C GLY A 160 3.71 -6.16 7.62
N ALA A 161 4.10 -6.72 6.47
CA ALA A 161 4.30 -5.96 5.24
C ALA A 161 2.96 -5.61 4.57
N ALA A 162 2.04 -6.57 4.50
CA ALA A 162 0.74 -6.38 3.86
C ALA A 162 -0.09 -5.26 4.51
N VAL A 163 -0.07 -5.14 5.84
CA VAL A 163 -0.85 -4.11 6.57
C VAL A 163 -0.41 -2.68 6.27
N MET A 164 0.75 -2.46 5.66
CA MET A 164 1.27 -1.11 5.41
C MET A 164 0.54 -0.37 4.29
N SER A 165 -0.16 -1.08 3.41
CA SER A 165 -0.94 -0.49 2.30
C SER A 165 -2.44 -0.51 2.55
N THR A 166 -3.17 0.37 1.88
CA THR A 166 -4.61 0.35 1.72
C THR A 166 -4.94 0.63 0.25
N PRO A 167 -5.67 -0.29 -0.44
CA PRO A 167 -6.21 -1.56 0.08
C PRO A 167 -5.11 -2.57 0.44
N MET A 168 -5.40 -3.44 1.41
CA MET A 168 -4.56 -4.55 1.86
C MET A 168 -5.11 -5.88 1.32
N ILE A 169 -4.26 -6.69 0.70
CA ILE A 169 -4.63 -8.04 0.25
C ILE A 169 -4.72 -8.97 1.47
N THR A 170 -5.91 -9.59 1.71
CA THR A 170 -6.11 -10.48 2.86
C THR A 170 -5.49 -11.87 2.67
N GLY A 171 -5.29 -12.29 1.42
CA GLY A 171 -4.88 -13.64 1.06
C GLY A 171 -6.05 -14.59 0.78
N ASP A 172 -7.27 -14.12 0.89
CA ASP A 172 -8.47 -14.89 0.55
C ASP A 172 -8.86 -14.67 -0.91
N GLU A 173 -9.29 -15.74 -1.58
CA GLU A 173 -9.76 -15.72 -2.95
C GLU A 173 -11.30 -15.83 -3.00
N ARG A 174 -11.92 -15.07 -3.91
CA ARG A 174 -13.32 -15.28 -4.29
C ARG A 174 -13.37 -16.09 -5.58
N LYS A 175 -14.26 -17.07 -5.65
CA LYS A 175 -14.50 -17.81 -6.88
C LYS A 175 -15.82 -17.36 -7.51
N PRO A 176 -15.84 -17.11 -8.84
CA PRO A 176 -17.10 -16.87 -9.56
C PRO A 176 -18.08 -18.01 -9.35
N GLY A 177 -19.39 -17.69 -9.26
CA GLY A 177 -20.45 -18.69 -9.13
C GLY A 177 -20.59 -19.35 -7.76
N GLY A 178 -19.95 -18.81 -6.71
CA GLY A 178 -20.12 -19.30 -5.33
C GLY A 178 -19.43 -20.63 -5.06
N SER A 179 -18.52 -21.08 -5.91
CA SER A 179 -17.67 -22.23 -5.62
C SER A 179 -16.81 -21.95 -4.38
N ARG A 180 -16.55 -23.01 -3.60
CA ARG A 180 -15.66 -22.87 -2.44
C ARG A 180 -14.26 -22.46 -2.90
N PRO A 181 -13.69 -21.37 -2.36
CA PRO A 181 -12.33 -21.01 -2.66
C PRO A 181 -11.34 -22.08 -2.18
N PRO A 182 -10.17 -22.21 -2.81
CA PRO A 182 -9.11 -23.08 -2.31
C PRO A 182 -8.63 -22.62 -0.93
N ALA A 183 -7.94 -23.52 -0.23
CA ALA A 183 -7.32 -23.14 1.02
C ALA A 183 -6.32 -21.99 0.80
N LYS A 184 -6.27 -21.09 1.77
CA LYS A 184 -5.34 -19.96 1.77
C LYS A 184 -3.89 -20.47 1.57
N ASP A 185 -3.15 -19.85 0.69
CA ASP A 185 -1.78 -20.25 0.31
C ASP A 185 -1.62 -21.63 -0.35
N SER A 186 -2.69 -22.27 -0.79
CA SER A 186 -2.59 -23.50 -1.59
C SER A 186 -2.03 -23.23 -2.98
N SER A 187 -1.49 -24.27 -3.64
CA SER A 187 -1.02 -24.18 -5.04
C SER A 187 -2.14 -23.83 -6.02
N ASP A 188 -3.39 -24.05 -5.63
CA ASP A 188 -4.57 -23.84 -6.46
C ASP A 188 -5.20 -22.44 -6.25
N ALA A 189 -4.64 -21.64 -5.31
CA ALA A 189 -5.10 -20.30 -5.07
C ALA A 189 -4.61 -19.34 -6.17
N PHE A 190 -5.47 -18.42 -6.56
CA PHE A 190 -5.16 -17.33 -7.52
C PHE A 190 -4.59 -17.82 -8.86
N MET A 191 -5.10 -18.93 -9.39
CA MET A 191 -4.67 -19.47 -10.69
C MET A 191 -5.09 -18.60 -11.88
N THR A 192 -5.93 -17.58 -11.66
CA THR A 192 -6.47 -16.71 -12.71
C THR A 192 -6.21 -15.23 -12.38
N ILE A 193 -6.13 -14.43 -13.45
CA ILE A 193 -6.22 -12.97 -13.35
C ILE A 193 -7.67 -12.63 -13.66
N ALA A 194 -8.41 -12.16 -12.66
CA ALA A 194 -9.86 -11.94 -12.80
C ALA A 194 -10.32 -10.81 -11.87
N ARG A 195 -11.47 -10.21 -12.23
CA ARG A 195 -12.13 -9.20 -11.37
C ARG A 195 -12.70 -9.86 -10.13
N ASP A 196 -12.68 -9.11 -9.04
CA ASP A 196 -13.28 -9.48 -7.76
C ASP A 196 -12.82 -10.84 -7.21
N ASN A 197 -11.70 -11.39 -7.72
CA ASN A 197 -11.19 -12.67 -7.24
C ASN A 197 -10.30 -12.55 -5.99
N VAL A 198 -9.80 -11.36 -5.69
CA VAL A 198 -8.95 -11.12 -4.53
C VAL A 198 -9.73 -10.34 -3.47
N VAL A 199 -9.74 -10.84 -2.23
CA VAL A 199 -10.35 -10.12 -1.12
C VAL A 199 -9.36 -9.09 -0.60
N THR A 200 -9.79 -7.83 -0.57
CA THR A 200 -9.03 -6.72 0.01
C THR A 200 -9.82 -6.09 1.16
N THR A 201 -9.12 -5.45 2.07
CA THR A 201 -9.69 -4.66 3.18
C THR A 201 -8.76 -3.50 3.51
N ASP A 202 -9.13 -2.67 4.48
CA ASP A 202 -8.25 -1.60 4.94
C ASP A 202 -7.03 -2.18 5.68
N GLY A 203 -5.86 -1.67 5.32
CA GLY A 203 -4.64 -1.80 6.10
C GLY A 203 -4.37 -0.52 6.87
N PHE A 204 -3.14 -0.31 7.31
CA PHE A 204 -2.76 0.88 8.10
C PHE A 204 -2.42 2.10 7.23
N ALA A 205 -2.53 2.04 5.92
CA ALA A 205 -2.31 3.17 5.00
C ALA A 205 -0.99 3.95 5.22
N LEU A 206 0.08 3.26 5.66
CA LEU A 206 1.40 3.86 5.89
C LEU A 206 2.12 4.18 4.58
N LEU A 207 1.80 3.48 3.49
CA LEU A 207 2.35 3.67 2.15
C LEU A 207 1.25 4.04 1.14
N PRO A 208 0.87 5.32 1.04
CA PRO A 208 -0.19 5.75 0.13
C PRO A 208 0.18 5.57 -1.35
N GLY A 209 -0.83 5.27 -2.18
CA GLY A 209 -0.67 5.10 -3.63
C GLY A 209 -0.08 3.75 -4.05
N VAL A 210 0.02 2.80 -3.12
CA VAL A 210 0.66 1.50 -3.34
C VAL A 210 -0.15 0.36 -2.75
N ILE A 211 -0.10 -0.80 -3.41
CA ILE A 211 -0.57 -2.08 -2.89
C ILE A 211 0.65 -2.97 -2.66
N VAL A 212 0.82 -3.46 -1.43
CA VAL A 212 1.94 -4.34 -1.06
C VAL A 212 1.49 -5.79 -1.07
N ASP A 213 2.26 -6.63 -1.75
CA ASP A 213 2.17 -8.08 -1.66
C ASP A 213 3.51 -8.68 -1.19
N GLN A 214 3.48 -9.84 -0.60
CA GLN A 214 4.60 -10.47 0.11
C GLN A 214 4.75 -11.95 -0.27
N HIS A 215 5.92 -12.57 -0.03
CA HIS A 215 6.32 -13.90 -0.53
C HIS A 215 6.07 -14.04 -2.04
N HIS A 216 6.30 -12.97 -2.77
CA HIS A 216 5.66 -12.73 -4.06
C HIS A 216 6.08 -13.75 -5.14
N VAL A 217 7.38 -13.92 -5.35
CA VAL A 217 7.91 -14.88 -6.32
C VAL A 217 7.86 -16.29 -5.74
N ARG A 218 8.27 -16.46 -4.50
CA ARG A 218 8.34 -17.75 -3.82
C ARG A 218 7.00 -18.49 -3.81
N ARG A 219 5.90 -17.77 -3.57
CA ARG A 219 4.53 -18.34 -3.54
C ARG A 219 3.72 -18.04 -4.80
N ARG A 220 4.37 -17.61 -5.91
CA ARG A 220 3.75 -17.39 -7.24
C ARG A 220 2.54 -16.45 -7.19
N ARG A 221 2.63 -15.35 -6.43
CA ARG A 221 1.52 -14.43 -6.16
C ARG A 221 1.28 -13.37 -7.24
N ASN A 222 1.92 -13.50 -8.41
CA ASN A 222 1.81 -12.55 -9.52
C ASN A 222 0.34 -12.31 -9.94
N ASN A 223 -0.45 -13.37 -10.07
CA ASN A 223 -1.82 -13.26 -10.56
C ASN A 223 -2.70 -12.44 -9.63
N ARG A 224 -2.57 -12.65 -8.30
CA ARG A 224 -3.40 -11.91 -7.33
C ARG A 224 -3.03 -10.43 -7.28
N LEU A 225 -1.74 -10.10 -7.26
CA LEU A 225 -1.32 -8.70 -7.25
C LEU A 225 -1.71 -8.01 -8.55
N LEU A 226 -1.50 -8.67 -9.70
CA LEU A 226 -1.89 -8.11 -10.99
C LEU A 226 -3.40 -7.91 -11.09
N SER A 227 -4.22 -8.84 -10.59
CA SER A 227 -5.68 -8.66 -10.56
C SER A 227 -6.06 -7.39 -9.81
N VAL A 228 -5.54 -7.19 -8.58
CA VAL A 228 -5.85 -6.00 -7.77
C VAL A 228 -5.33 -4.72 -8.42
N VAL A 229 -4.13 -4.73 -9.01
CA VAL A 229 -3.58 -3.56 -9.73
C VAL A 229 -4.42 -3.17 -10.93
N LEU A 230 -4.97 -4.14 -11.67
CA LEU A 230 -5.84 -3.85 -12.82
C LEU A 230 -7.24 -3.37 -12.42
N GLU A 231 -7.66 -3.64 -11.19
CA GLU A 231 -8.90 -3.10 -10.62
C GLU A 231 -8.69 -1.72 -9.99
N HIS A 232 -7.46 -1.41 -9.56
CA HIS A 232 -7.04 -0.14 -8.95
C HIS A 232 -5.85 0.46 -9.72
N PRO A 233 -6.04 0.83 -11.00
CA PRO A 233 -4.92 1.26 -11.86
C PRO A 233 -4.26 2.57 -11.44
N GLU A 234 -4.85 3.32 -10.53
CA GLU A 234 -4.27 4.51 -9.90
C GLU A 234 -3.17 4.15 -8.89
N LEU A 235 -3.12 2.90 -8.44
CA LEU A 235 -2.14 2.41 -7.48
C LEU A 235 -1.01 1.63 -8.17
N VAL A 236 0.15 1.63 -7.54
CA VAL A 236 1.29 0.80 -7.97
C VAL A 236 1.34 -0.46 -7.11
N GLY A 237 1.34 -1.63 -7.75
CA GLY A 237 1.54 -2.90 -7.05
C GLY A 237 3.01 -3.19 -6.81
N ILE A 238 3.38 -3.59 -5.59
CA ILE A 238 4.74 -4.02 -5.26
C ILE A 238 4.68 -5.37 -4.57
N GLY A 239 5.20 -6.38 -5.27
CA GLY A 239 5.40 -7.71 -4.74
C GLY A 239 6.83 -7.87 -4.22
N ILE A 240 7.00 -8.04 -2.93
CA ILE A 240 8.31 -8.23 -2.29
C ILE A 240 8.50 -9.71 -2.00
N ASP A 241 9.63 -10.27 -2.43
CA ASP A 241 9.91 -11.68 -2.22
C ASP A 241 10.54 -11.97 -0.86
N GLU A 242 10.66 -13.26 -0.52
CA GLU A 242 11.28 -13.70 0.74
C GLU A 242 12.72 -13.21 0.86
N SER A 243 13.20 -13.05 2.09
CA SER A 243 14.55 -12.56 2.42
C SER A 243 14.91 -11.22 1.75
N THR A 244 13.90 -10.43 1.40
CA THR A 244 14.03 -9.17 0.67
C THR A 244 13.17 -8.09 1.32
N ALA A 245 13.68 -6.88 1.34
CA ALA A 245 13.00 -5.71 1.90
C ALA A 245 12.95 -4.56 0.89
N LEU A 246 11.89 -3.77 0.97
CA LEU A 246 11.79 -2.46 0.36
C LEU A 246 11.98 -1.39 1.45
N GLU A 247 13.00 -0.59 1.33
CA GLU A 247 13.21 0.60 2.15
C GLU A 247 12.59 1.82 1.46
N VAL A 248 11.69 2.48 2.17
CA VAL A 248 11.03 3.72 1.74
C VAL A 248 11.44 4.81 2.73
N GLY A 249 12.25 5.76 2.28
CA GLY A 249 12.63 6.93 3.08
C GLY A 249 11.67 8.10 2.91
N PRO A 250 11.81 9.15 3.73
CA PRO A 250 11.04 10.38 3.59
C PRO A 250 11.33 11.08 2.25
N ASP A 251 12.54 10.94 1.77
CA ASP A 251 13.05 11.56 0.54
C ASP A 251 13.76 10.54 -0.34
N GLY A 252 13.74 10.84 -1.66
CA GLY A 252 14.46 10.04 -2.66
C GLY A 252 13.75 8.76 -3.10
N PRO A 253 14.44 7.98 -3.94
CA PRO A 253 13.93 6.72 -4.45
C PRO A 253 13.92 5.63 -3.37
N TRP A 254 13.00 4.72 -3.49
CA TRP A 254 12.96 3.50 -2.68
C TRP A 254 14.14 2.59 -3.03
N ARG A 255 14.55 1.76 -2.09
CA ARG A 255 15.70 0.85 -2.25
C ARG A 255 15.28 -0.59 -1.97
N VAL A 256 15.75 -1.50 -2.78
CA VAL A 256 15.60 -2.95 -2.55
C VAL A 256 16.84 -3.47 -1.83
N LEU A 257 16.62 -4.14 -0.71
CA LEU A 257 17.63 -4.78 0.13
C LEU A 257 17.34 -6.27 0.22
N GLY A 258 18.34 -7.08 0.45
CA GLY A 258 18.11 -8.51 0.73
C GLY A 258 18.71 -9.43 -0.32
N GLU A 259 18.08 -10.57 -0.62
CA GLU A 259 18.66 -11.68 -1.37
C GLU A 259 17.91 -12.03 -2.66
N SER A 260 16.65 -11.59 -2.76
CA SER A 260 15.80 -11.83 -3.93
C SER A 260 15.41 -10.50 -4.60
N VAL A 261 14.16 -10.35 -5.00
CA VAL A 261 13.69 -9.24 -5.82
C VAL A 261 12.43 -8.59 -5.22
N ALA A 262 12.21 -7.32 -5.56
CA ALA A 262 10.89 -6.70 -5.57
C ALA A 262 10.39 -6.61 -7.01
N VAL A 263 9.11 -6.88 -7.24
CA VAL A 263 8.47 -6.77 -8.56
C VAL A 263 7.43 -5.65 -8.50
N VAL A 264 7.60 -4.67 -9.37
CA VAL A 264 6.68 -3.53 -9.49
C VAL A 264 5.72 -3.75 -10.66
N TYR A 265 4.44 -3.51 -10.44
CA TYR A 265 3.39 -3.49 -11.45
C TYR A 265 2.77 -2.09 -11.51
N ASP A 266 2.99 -1.38 -12.60
CA ASP A 266 2.48 -0.01 -12.79
C ASP A 266 1.50 0.02 -13.95
N ALA A 267 0.20 0.11 -13.64
CA ALA A 267 -0.89 0.18 -14.60
C ALA A 267 -1.44 1.60 -14.81
N ARG A 268 -0.82 2.63 -14.23
CA ARG A 268 -1.32 4.03 -14.27
C ARG A 268 -1.50 4.60 -15.68
N GLN A 269 -0.82 4.03 -16.66
CA GLN A 269 -0.94 4.40 -18.08
C GLN A 269 -1.45 3.26 -18.97
N ALA A 270 -1.88 2.15 -18.37
CA ALA A 270 -2.37 0.99 -19.08
C ALA A 270 -3.77 1.23 -19.67
N LYS A 271 -4.07 0.54 -20.76
CA LYS A 271 -5.44 0.42 -21.27
C LYS A 271 -6.02 -0.87 -20.71
N ILE A 272 -7.08 -0.75 -19.93
CA ILE A 272 -7.72 -1.87 -19.23
C ILE A 272 -9.11 -2.10 -19.81
N THR A 273 -9.54 -3.36 -19.87
CA THR A 273 -10.90 -3.71 -20.31
C THR A 273 -11.93 -3.04 -19.41
N PRO A 274 -13.07 -2.52 -20.00
CA PRO A 274 -14.11 -1.86 -19.23
C PRO A 274 -14.64 -2.74 -18.09
N ALA A 275 -15.15 -2.13 -17.02
CA ALA A 275 -15.73 -2.86 -15.89
C ALA A 275 -16.89 -3.79 -16.28
N SER A 276 -17.60 -3.47 -17.36
CA SER A 276 -18.67 -4.30 -17.93
C SER A 276 -18.19 -5.53 -18.69
N ALA A 277 -16.89 -5.62 -19.03
CA ALA A 277 -16.33 -6.78 -19.74
C ALA A 277 -16.00 -7.90 -18.74
N ALA A 278 -16.47 -9.12 -19.03
CA ALA A 278 -16.23 -10.27 -18.18
C ALA A 278 -14.73 -10.62 -17.99
N PRO A 279 -13.87 -10.65 -19.06
CA PRO A 279 -12.43 -10.87 -18.85
C PRO A 279 -11.73 -9.60 -18.39
N LEU A 280 -10.92 -9.71 -17.36
CA LEU A 280 -9.96 -8.68 -16.98
C LEU A 280 -8.74 -8.77 -17.90
N GLY A 281 -8.45 -7.70 -18.62
CA GLY A 281 -7.32 -7.64 -19.54
C GLY A 281 -6.73 -6.24 -19.62
N ALA A 282 -5.46 -6.13 -19.95
CA ALA A 282 -4.78 -4.85 -20.06
C ALA A 282 -3.64 -4.90 -21.09
N THR A 283 -3.30 -3.72 -21.62
CA THR A 283 -2.08 -3.50 -22.41
C THR A 283 -1.33 -2.29 -21.85
N GLY A 284 0.01 -2.30 -21.97
CA GLY A 284 0.83 -1.19 -21.49
C GLY A 284 1.06 -1.16 -19.98
N VAL A 285 0.81 -2.27 -19.27
CA VAL A 285 1.28 -2.43 -17.88
C VAL A 285 2.79 -2.48 -17.88
N ARG A 286 3.43 -1.63 -17.09
CA ARG A 286 4.88 -1.66 -16.90
C ARG A 286 5.23 -2.59 -15.76
N ILE A 287 6.19 -3.47 -15.97
CA ILE A 287 6.70 -4.37 -14.95
C ILE A 287 8.21 -4.10 -14.79
N ALA A 288 8.65 -3.93 -13.55
CA ALA A 288 10.06 -3.87 -13.22
C ALA A 288 10.41 -4.98 -12.20
N VAL A 289 11.45 -5.75 -12.49
CA VAL A 289 12.00 -6.75 -11.57
C VAL A 289 13.27 -6.17 -10.98
N LEU A 290 13.29 -5.93 -9.70
CA LEU A 290 14.28 -5.13 -8.99
C LEU A 290 15.06 -6.00 -8.01
N PRO A 291 16.25 -6.48 -8.35
CA PRO A 291 17.13 -7.18 -7.40
C PRO A 291 17.64 -6.24 -6.31
N ALA A 292 18.22 -6.82 -5.25
CA ALA A 292 18.86 -6.05 -4.20
C ALA A 292 19.89 -5.05 -4.77
N GLY A 293 19.91 -3.82 -4.23
CA GLY A 293 20.69 -2.69 -4.72
C GLY A 293 19.96 -1.80 -5.72
N SER A 294 18.83 -2.26 -6.30
CA SER A 294 18.00 -1.44 -7.19
C SER A 294 17.31 -0.31 -6.43
N THR A 295 16.96 0.73 -7.18
CA THR A 295 16.10 1.83 -6.69
C THR A 295 14.86 2.00 -7.56
N TYR A 296 13.80 2.58 -6.97
CA TYR A 296 12.55 2.87 -7.68
C TYR A 296 11.97 4.21 -7.22
N GLU A 297 11.64 5.06 -8.18
CA GLU A 297 10.97 6.35 -7.94
C GLU A 297 9.49 6.24 -8.25
N LEU A 298 8.64 6.28 -7.21
CA LEU A 298 7.19 6.07 -7.35
C LEU A 298 6.52 7.06 -8.31
N LYS A 299 6.86 8.36 -8.22
CA LYS A 299 6.20 9.40 -9.01
C LYS A 299 6.43 9.21 -10.51
N THR A 300 7.65 8.93 -10.89
CA THR A 300 8.06 8.82 -12.30
C THR A 300 7.96 7.41 -12.85
N GLY A 301 7.94 6.41 -11.96
CA GLY A 301 8.04 4.99 -12.34
C GLY A 301 9.42 4.61 -12.89
N VAL A 302 10.46 5.40 -12.57
CA VAL A 302 11.83 5.12 -13.00
C VAL A 302 12.48 4.14 -12.02
N ALA A 303 13.03 3.08 -12.56
CA ALA A 303 13.82 2.08 -11.85
C ALA A 303 15.28 2.15 -12.30
N THR A 304 16.20 1.98 -11.33
CA THR A 304 17.64 1.87 -11.61
C THR A 304 18.15 0.54 -11.03
N LEU A 305 18.84 -0.24 -11.84
CA LEU A 305 19.48 -1.47 -11.41
C LEU A 305 20.83 -1.20 -10.73
N PRO A 306 21.37 -2.14 -9.95
CA PRO A 306 22.66 -2.00 -9.26
C PRO A 306 23.81 -1.70 -10.18
#